data_2dc341699c66b63e6deea9e6ae3bb55b
#
_entry.id   2dc341699c66b63e6deea9e6ae3bb55b
#
_cell.length_a   1.000
_cell.length_b   1.000
_cell.length_c   1.000
_cell.angle_alpha   90.00
_cell.angle_beta   90.00
_cell.angle_gamma   90.00
#
_symmetry.space_group_name_H-M   'P 1'
#
loop_
_entity.id
_entity.type
_entity.pdbx_description
1 polymer ?
#
loop_
_entity_poly.entity_id
_entity_poly.type
_entity_poly.pdbx_seq_one_letter_code
_entity_poly.pdbx_strand_id
1 'polypeptide(L)'
;MNDAMYSISKGPSVSYGCYREDEKKVCPDLLDFVPFFCYEFFIPDTSLTNPVDIYEEPENGVHIGDVTGHLILSSMAKKCKKDIGDACDAQNGDLEATYWALGGDKGLAKDVLYISKIQMKEEYDSDEAKIDILNTIAGHAAILDHFVPDIIAFLMPDEKEKIFLEKAGFKKCIDYEQLYVKKVKK
;
A
#
# COMPACT_ATOMS: atom_id res chain seq x y z
N MET A 1 -13.04 -7.08 -23.34
CA MET A 1 -12.49 -6.68 -22.04
C MET A 1 -11.34 -5.78 -22.37
N ASN A 2 -11.49 -4.48 -22.15
CA ASN A 2 -10.40 -3.55 -22.30
C ASN A 2 -9.54 -3.72 -21.05
N ASP A 3 -8.35 -4.26 -21.20
CA ASP A 3 -7.33 -4.20 -20.16
C ASP A 3 -6.97 -2.72 -20.00
N ALA A 4 -7.62 -2.05 -19.05
CA ALA A 4 -7.25 -0.71 -18.66
C ALA A 4 -5.86 -0.81 -18.01
N MET A 5 -4.84 -0.54 -18.80
CA MET A 5 -3.46 -0.53 -18.34
C MET A 5 -3.25 0.81 -17.67
N TYR A 6 -3.25 0.81 -16.32
CA TYR A 6 -2.88 1.99 -15.54
C TYR A 6 -1.36 2.10 -15.48
N SER A 7 -0.83 3.28 -15.75
CA SER A 7 0.53 3.63 -15.35
C SER A 7 0.51 4.20 -13.93
N ILE A 8 1.60 4.01 -13.20
CA ILE A 8 1.67 4.36 -11.79
C ILE A 8 2.98 5.04 -11.51
N SER A 9 2.91 6.16 -10.83
CA SER A 9 4.09 6.81 -10.26
C SER A 9 4.06 6.76 -8.73
N LYS A 10 5.24 6.92 -8.13
CA LYS A 10 5.39 7.12 -6.71
C LYS A 10 5.18 8.61 -6.45
N GLY A 11 4.06 8.96 -5.81
CA GLY A 11 3.81 10.31 -5.36
C GLY A 11 4.84 10.76 -4.31
N PRO A 12 4.81 12.03 -3.86
CA PRO A 12 5.77 12.56 -2.91
C PRO A 12 5.73 11.74 -1.61
N SER A 13 6.63 10.77 -1.51
CA SER A 13 6.85 10.02 -0.28
C SER A 13 7.65 10.91 0.65
N VAL A 14 7.10 11.21 1.83
CA VAL A 14 7.89 11.72 2.93
C VAL A 14 8.73 10.55 3.44
N SER A 15 9.88 10.32 2.83
CA SER A 15 10.85 9.36 3.35
C SER A 15 11.52 10.01 4.57
N TYR A 16 11.06 9.64 5.77
CA TYR A 16 11.82 9.83 6.98
C TYR A 16 12.88 8.72 7.01
N GLY A 17 14.04 9.00 6.48
CA GLY A 17 15.16 8.06 6.53
C GLY A 17 16.20 8.44 5.50
N CYS A 18 17.16 9.28 5.90
CA CYS A 18 18.38 9.46 5.11
C CYS A 18 19.19 8.18 5.11
N TYR A 19 19.08 7.37 4.04
CA TYR A 19 20.16 6.45 3.71
C TYR A 19 21.37 7.30 3.29
N ARG A 20 22.27 7.57 4.23
CA ARG A 20 23.62 8.01 3.89
C ARG A 20 24.44 6.75 3.67
N GLU A 21 24.91 6.54 2.47
CA GLU A 21 25.76 5.40 2.07
C GLU A 21 27.08 5.31 2.85
N ASP A 22 27.46 6.33 3.62
CA ASP A 22 28.77 6.47 4.21
C ASP A 22 28.90 6.06 5.67
N GLU A 23 27.83 5.66 6.36
CA GLU A 23 27.90 5.28 7.77
C GLU A 23 27.70 3.79 7.99
N LYS A 24 28.78 3.12 8.35
CA LYS A 24 28.80 1.74 8.84
C LYS A 24 27.84 1.57 10.02
N LYS A 25 26.74 0.81 9.81
CA LYS A 25 25.73 0.42 10.80
C LYS A 25 24.88 1.59 11.35
N VAL A 26 24.11 2.24 10.51
CA VAL A 26 22.94 2.96 11.00
C VAL A 26 21.89 1.91 11.40
N CYS A 27 21.60 1.84 12.69
CA CYS A 27 20.46 1.06 13.16
C CYS A 27 19.20 1.78 12.63
N PRO A 28 18.33 1.14 11.83
CA PRO A 28 17.13 1.81 11.33
C PRO A 28 16.34 2.40 12.49
N ASP A 29 15.80 3.60 12.30
CA ASP A 29 14.89 4.19 13.27
C ASP A 29 13.59 3.38 13.33
N LEU A 30 12.84 3.51 14.40
CA LEU A 30 11.62 2.73 14.60
C LEU A 30 10.63 2.94 13.46
N LEU A 31 10.47 4.19 13.01
CA LEU A 31 9.56 4.57 11.92
C LEU A 31 9.98 4.06 10.53
N ASP A 32 11.26 3.68 10.34
CA ASP A 32 11.71 3.08 9.07
C ASP A 32 11.06 1.73 8.78
N PHE A 33 10.42 1.10 9.79
CA PHE A 33 9.71 -0.16 9.63
C PHE A 33 8.23 0.00 9.26
N VAL A 34 7.73 1.24 9.22
CA VAL A 34 6.35 1.58 8.81
C VAL A 34 6.33 2.80 7.87
N PRO A 35 7.11 2.79 6.77
CA PRO A 35 7.17 3.92 5.87
C PRO A 35 5.81 4.19 5.23
N PHE A 36 5.50 5.47 5.06
CA PHE A 36 4.33 5.91 4.30
C PHE A 36 4.56 5.72 2.82
N PHE A 37 3.53 5.33 2.07
CA PHE A 37 3.53 5.34 0.62
C PHE A 37 2.38 6.17 0.05
N CYS A 38 2.59 6.69 -1.14
CA CYS A 38 1.58 7.28 -2.00
C CYS A 38 1.81 6.76 -3.41
N TYR A 39 0.81 6.10 -3.99
CA TYR A 39 0.83 5.66 -5.39
C TYR A 39 -0.20 6.46 -6.17
N GLU A 40 0.26 7.16 -7.19
CA GLU A 40 -0.55 7.93 -8.11
C GLU A 40 -0.87 7.08 -9.35
N PHE A 41 -2.12 7.03 -9.74
CA PHE A 41 -2.62 6.24 -10.86
C PHE A 41 -2.97 7.13 -12.04
N PHE A 42 -2.53 6.72 -13.23
CA PHE A 42 -2.74 7.45 -14.47
C PHE A 42 -3.33 6.55 -15.54
N ILE A 43 -4.22 7.09 -16.36
CA ILE A 43 -4.59 6.48 -17.64
C ILE A 43 -3.54 6.94 -18.65
N PRO A 44 -2.80 6.03 -19.30
CA PRO A 44 -1.80 6.39 -20.29
C PRO A 44 -2.42 7.17 -21.44
N ASP A 45 -1.73 8.21 -21.91
CA ASP A 45 -2.11 8.87 -23.15
C ASP A 45 -1.83 7.92 -24.33
N THR A 46 -2.90 7.37 -24.89
CA THR A 46 -2.83 6.43 -26.02
C THR A 46 -2.34 7.10 -27.32
N SER A 47 -2.18 8.42 -27.36
CA SER A 47 -1.55 9.14 -28.47
C SER A 47 -0.02 8.99 -28.50
N LEU A 48 0.59 8.58 -27.38
CA LEU A 48 2.01 8.28 -27.31
C LEU A 48 2.29 6.98 -28.10
N THR A 49 3.11 7.11 -29.12
CA THR A 49 3.38 6.02 -30.09
C THR A 49 4.38 4.98 -29.59
N ASN A 50 5.08 5.27 -28.49
CA ASN A 50 6.11 4.39 -27.96
C ASN A 50 5.67 3.83 -26.58
N PRO A 51 5.46 2.50 -26.45
CA PRO A 51 5.07 1.88 -25.17
C PRO A 51 6.06 2.13 -24.03
N VAL A 52 7.32 2.40 -24.32
CA VAL A 52 8.36 2.67 -23.30
C VAL A 52 8.07 4.00 -22.60
N ASP A 53 7.60 5.01 -23.32
CA ASP A 53 7.32 6.34 -22.77
C ASP A 53 6.18 6.33 -21.74
N ILE A 54 5.25 5.36 -21.86
CA ILE A 54 4.13 5.19 -20.94
C ILE A 54 4.60 4.75 -19.53
N TYR A 55 5.71 4.00 -19.46
CA TYR A 55 6.26 3.48 -18.20
C TYR A 55 7.34 4.38 -17.62
N GLU A 56 8.05 5.14 -18.45
CA GLU A 56 9.14 6.01 -18.02
C GLU A 56 8.62 7.39 -17.57
N GLU A 57 7.49 7.85 -18.13
CA GLU A 57 6.88 9.13 -17.80
C GLU A 57 5.36 8.98 -17.57
N PRO A 58 4.95 8.29 -16.48
CA PRO A 58 3.53 8.07 -16.17
C PRO A 58 2.73 9.35 -16.00
N GLU A 59 3.37 10.45 -15.59
CA GLU A 59 2.77 11.77 -15.46
C GLU A 59 2.30 12.38 -16.78
N ASN A 60 2.69 11.85 -17.94
CA ASN A 60 2.15 12.26 -19.24
C ASN A 60 0.73 11.71 -19.48
N GLY A 61 0.24 10.85 -18.61
CA GLY A 61 -1.13 10.35 -18.64
C GLY A 61 -2.13 11.26 -17.90
N VAL A 62 -3.39 10.87 -17.93
CA VAL A 62 -4.44 11.52 -17.14
C VAL A 62 -4.43 10.95 -15.73
N HIS A 63 -4.05 11.74 -14.73
CA HIS A 63 -4.12 11.35 -13.32
C HIS A 63 -5.58 11.06 -12.93
N ILE A 64 -5.83 9.88 -12.36
CA ILE A 64 -7.19 9.42 -12.03
C ILE A 64 -7.42 9.27 -10.53
N GLY A 65 -6.36 9.17 -9.73
CA GLY A 65 -6.49 9.05 -8.29
C GLY A 65 -5.23 8.56 -7.59
N ASP A 66 -5.32 8.46 -6.28
CA ASP A 66 -4.21 8.13 -5.39
C ASP A 66 -4.60 7.03 -4.41
N VAL A 67 -3.63 6.19 -4.05
CA VAL A 67 -3.72 5.26 -2.94
C VAL A 67 -2.62 5.56 -1.95
N THR A 68 -3.00 5.78 -0.71
CA THR A 68 -2.05 6.08 0.37
C THR A 68 -2.15 5.09 1.52
N GLY A 69 -1.04 4.92 2.23
CA GLY A 69 -0.98 4.01 3.37
C GLY A 69 0.44 3.81 3.89
N HIS A 70 0.67 2.65 4.49
CA HIS A 70 1.96 2.31 5.09
C HIS A 70 2.39 0.88 4.71
N LEU A 71 3.69 0.69 4.59
CA LEU A 71 4.30 -0.63 4.45
C LEU A 71 4.72 -1.10 5.84
N ILE A 72 4.13 -2.16 6.38
CA ILE A 72 4.53 -2.72 7.68
C ILE A 72 5.57 -3.81 7.41
N LEU A 73 6.84 -3.48 7.68
CA LEU A 73 8.02 -4.29 7.36
C LEU A 73 8.37 -5.24 8.52
N SER A 74 7.43 -6.12 8.90
CA SER A 74 7.58 -7.02 10.04
C SER A 74 8.78 -7.94 9.92
N SER A 75 9.06 -8.47 8.72
CA SER A 75 10.21 -9.33 8.46
C SER A 75 11.54 -8.61 8.67
N MET A 76 11.60 -7.33 8.29
CA MET A 76 12.79 -6.49 8.48
C MET A 76 12.98 -6.11 9.95
N ALA A 77 11.93 -5.68 10.63
CA ALA A 77 11.95 -5.34 12.05
C ALA A 77 12.46 -6.53 12.88
N LYS A 78 11.95 -7.73 12.59
CA LYS A 78 12.41 -8.96 13.25
C LYS A 78 13.90 -9.25 13.04
N LYS A 79 14.42 -9.06 11.82
CA LYS A 79 15.87 -9.20 11.53
C LYS A 79 16.70 -8.19 12.31
N CYS A 80 16.19 -6.98 12.49
CA CYS A 80 16.85 -5.92 13.26
C CYS A 80 16.58 -6.00 14.77
N LYS A 81 15.83 -7.02 15.25
CA LYS A 81 15.43 -7.20 16.66
C LYS A 81 14.67 -5.97 17.20
N LYS A 82 13.83 -5.36 16.38
CA LYS A 82 12.93 -4.25 16.73
C LYS A 82 11.51 -4.75 16.90
N ASP A 83 10.74 -4.10 17.78
CA ASP A 83 9.33 -4.36 17.94
C ASP A 83 8.55 -3.56 16.88
N ILE A 84 7.83 -4.30 16.03
CA ILE A 84 7.01 -3.67 14.99
C ILE A 84 5.73 -3.06 15.58
N GLY A 85 5.27 -3.55 16.73
CA GLY A 85 4.14 -2.98 17.47
C GLY A 85 4.43 -1.56 17.94
N ASP A 86 5.62 -1.34 18.54
CA ASP A 86 6.08 -0.01 18.94
C ASP A 86 6.18 0.94 17.73
N ALA A 87 6.56 0.42 16.56
CA ALA A 87 6.62 1.21 15.33
C ALA A 87 5.22 1.62 14.84
N CYS A 88 4.25 0.71 14.90
CA CYS A 88 2.86 0.97 14.52
C CYS A 88 2.20 1.97 15.47
N ASP A 89 2.39 1.81 16.78
CA ASP A 89 1.87 2.74 17.81
C ASP A 89 2.45 4.15 17.63
N ALA A 90 3.77 4.25 17.46
CA ALA A 90 4.45 5.54 17.26
C ALA A 90 3.95 6.27 16.00
N GLN A 91 3.42 5.56 15.00
CA GLN A 91 2.93 6.15 13.76
C GLN A 91 1.49 6.65 13.90
N ASN A 92 0.55 5.79 14.25
CA ASN A 92 -0.84 6.16 14.54
C ASN A 92 -1.64 4.96 15.11
N GLY A 93 -2.77 5.26 15.79
CA GLY A 93 -3.62 4.25 16.42
C GLY A 93 -4.28 3.27 15.47
N ASP A 94 -4.51 3.63 14.21
CA ASP A 94 -5.10 2.72 13.20
C ASP A 94 -4.11 1.62 12.80
N LEU A 95 -2.82 1.96 12.69
CA LEU A 95 -1.76 1.00 12.46
C LEU A 95 -1.55 0.08 13.65
N GLU A 96 -1.60 0.62 14.87
CA GLU A 96 -1.56 -0.16 16.10
C GLU A 96 -2.73 -1.15 16.15
N ALA A 97 -3.97 -0.69 15.93
CA ALA A 97 -5.15 -1.54 15.89
C ALA A 97 -5.05 -2.61 14.82
N THR A 98 -4.53 -2.28 13.63
CA THR A 98 -4.29 -3.21 12.53
C THR A 98 -3.26 -4.27 12.93
N TYR A 99 -2.17 -3.87 13.59
CA TYR A 99 -1.14 -4.78 14.09
C TYR A 99 -1.73 -5.81 15.07
N TRP A 100 -2.51 -5.36 16.06
CA TRP A 100 -3.14 -6.25 17.03
C TRP A 100 -4.17 -7.19 16.38
N ALA A 101 -5.00 -6.68 15.47
CA ALA A 101 -6.00 -7.48 14.75
C ALA A 101 -5.38 -8.56 13.86
N LEU A 102 -4.16 -8.36 13.38
CA LEU A 102 -3.42 -9.35 12.57
C LEU A 102 -2.60 -10.35 13.40
N GLY A 103 -2.74 -10.33 14.71
CA GLY A 103 -2.11 -11.28 15.63
C GLY A 103 -0.82 -10.77 16.25
N GLY A 104 -0.72 -9.46 16.48
CA GLY A 104 0.44 -8.80 17.05
C GLY A 104 0.89 -9.32 18.42
N ASP A 105 -0.05 -9.81 19.25
CA ASP A 105 0.22 -10.47 20.53
C ASP A 105 1.08 -11.75 20.40
N LYS A 106 1.04 -12.41 19.24
CA LYS A 106 1.85 -13.59 18.90
C LYS A 106 3.08 -13.24 18.06
N GLY A 107 3.33 -11.95 17.86
CA GLY A 107 4.35 -11.45 16.96
C GLY A 107 3.90 -11.51 15.50
N LEU A 108 3.57 -10.37 14.92
CA LEU A 108 3.25 -10.27 13.50
C LEU A 108 4.49 -10.67 12.68
N ALA A 109 4.41 -11.83 12.02
CA ALA A 109 5.51 -12.36 11.22
C ALA A 109 5.36 -12.09 9.72
N LYS A 110 4.36 -11.28 9.33
CA LYS A 110 3.98 -11.03 7.95
C LYS A 110 4.17 -9.58 7.59
N ASP A 111 4.66 -9.36 6.38
CA ASP A 111 4.75 -8.03 5.80
C ASP A 111 3.39 -7.61 5.26
N VAL A 112 2.95 -6.39 5.61
CA VAL A 112 1.59 -5.90 5.33
C VAL A 112 1.65 -4.62 4.52
N LEU A 113 0.90 -4.56 3.42
CA LEU A 113 0.55 -3.34 2.72
C LEU A 113 -0.74 -2.80 3.35
N TYR A 114 -0.63 -1.82 4.22
CA TYR A 114 -1.78 -1.17 4.85
C TYR A 114 -2.24 0.01 4.02
N ILE A 115 -3.48 -0.04 3.53
CA ILE A 115 -4.11 1.04 2.77
C ILE A 115 -4.97 1.84 3.74
N SER A 116 -4.67 3.12 3.87
CA SER A 116 -5.48 4.04 4.68
C SER A 116 -6.55 4.76 3.86
N LYS A 117 -6.29 4.97 2.55
CA LYS A 117 -7.22 5.70 1.70
C LYS A 117 -7.04 5.35 0.23
N ILE A 118 -8.15 5.29 -0.51
CA ILE A 118 -8.21 5.37 -1.97
C ILE A 118 -8.99 6.64 -2.30
N GLN A 119 -8.39 7.55 -3.05
CA GLN A 119 -9.00 8.80 -3.47
C GLN A 119 -9.00 8.88 -4.98
N MET A 120 -10.17 8.76 -5.59
CA MET A 120 -10.35 8.86 -7.03
C MET A 120 -10.87 10.26 -7.40
N LYS A 121 -10.53 10.74 -8.59
CA LYS A 121 -11.21 11.90 -9.17
C LYS A 121 -12.65 11.51 -9.52
N GLU A 122 -13.59 12.43 -9.36
CA GLU A 122 -15.04 12.18 -9.47
C GLU A 122 -15.43 11.47 -10.76
N GLU A 123 -14.83 11.83 -11.88
CA GLU A 123 -15.08 11.25 -13.20
C GLU A 123 -14.59 9.80 -13.36
N TYR A 124 -13.69 9.33 -12.48
CA TYR A 124 -13.12 7.98 -12.46
C TYR A 124 -13.50 7.19 -11.21
N ASP A 125 -14.29 7.78 -10.31
CA ASP A 125 -14.69 7.14 -9.05
C ASP A 125 -15.78 6.08 -9.27
N SER A 126 -15.33 4.88 -9.63
CA SER A 126 -16.17 3.70 -9.77
C SER A 126 -15.65 2.53 -8.95
N ASP A 127 -16.57 1.62 -8.57
CA ASP A 127 -16.20 0.38 -7.88
C ASP A 127 -15.23 -0.45 -8.73
N GLU A 128 -15.44 -0.51 -10.05
CA GLU A 128 -14.61 -1.25 -10.98
C GLU A 128 -13.17 -0.75 -10.98
N ALA A 129 -12.97 0.57 -11.06
CA ALA A 129 -11.65 1.17 -11.03
C ALA A 129 -10.93 0.88 -9.69
N LYS A 130 -11.64 1.02 -8.56
CA LYS A 130 -11.09 0.70 -7.23
C LYS A 130 -10.71 -0.78 -7.10
N ILE A 131 -11.54 -1.69 -7.66
CA ILE A 131 -11.25 -3.13 -7.66
C ILE A 131 -9.99 -3.44 -8.46
N ASP A 132 -9.83 -2.84 -9.64
CA ASP A 132 -8.67 -3.06 -10.50
C ASP A 132 -7.39 -2.55 -9.82
N ILE A 133 -7.43 -1.37 -9.20
CA ILE A 133 -6.34 -0.82 -8.40
C ILE A 133 -5.95 -1.80 -7.27
N LEU A 134 -6.93 -2.26 -6.48
CA LEU A 134 -6.68 -3.19 -5.37
C LEU A 134 -6.18 -4.56 -5.82
N ASN A 135 -6.49 -4.99 -7.03
CA ASN A 135 -5.98 -6.25 -7.57
C ASN A 135 -4.53 -6.16 -8.04
N THR A 136 -4.08 -4.97 -8.43
CA THR A 136 -2.74 -4.74 -8.97
C THR A 136 -1.76 -4.14 -7.96
N ILE A 137 -2.25 -3.54 -6.87
CA ILE A 137 -1.43 -2.75 -5.93
C ILE A 137 -0.24 -3.50 -5.31
N ALA A 138 -0.39 -4.81 -5.05
CA ALA A 138 0.73 -5.61 -4.53
C ALA A 138 1.87 -5.73 -5.53
N GLY A 139 1.56 -5.84 -6.83
CA GLY A 139 2.55 -5.82 -7.91
C GLY A 139 3.26 -4.47 -8.01
N HIS A 140 2.51 -3.39 -7.80
CA HIS A 140 3.09 -2.04 -7.82
C HIS A 140 4.01 -1.80 -6.64
N ALA A 141 3.65 -2.23 -5.43
CA ALA A 141 4.53 -2.19 -4.27
C ALA A 141 5.83 -2.98 -4.50
N ALA A 142 5.76 -4.13 -5.20
CA ALA A 142 6.93 -4.91 -5.55
C ALA A 142 7.87 -4.19 -6.52
N ILE A 143 7.32 -3.43 -7.47
CA ILE A 143 8.10 -2.68 -8.48
C ILE A 143 8.64 -1.38 -7.89
N LEU A 144 7.80 -0.57 -7.23
CA LEU A 144 8.13 0.78 -6.80
C LEU A 144 8.92 0.82 -5.49
N ASP A 145 8.63 -0.10 -4.55
CA ASP A 145 9.23 -0.12 -3.21
C ASP A 145 10.04 -1.39 -2.94
N HIS A 146 10.20 -2.28 -3.93
CA HIS A 146 10.81 -3.61 -3.75
C HIS A 146 10.18 -4.39 -2.59
N PHE A 147 8.88 -4.15 -2.34
CA PHE A 147 8.13 -4.69 -1.23
C PHE A 147 7.07 -5.69 -1.71
N VAL A 148 7.20 -6.94 -1.26
CA VAL A 148 6.24 -8.00 -1.57
C VAL A 148 5.42 -8.31 -0.32
N PRO A 149 4.20 -7.78 -0.18
CA PRO A 149 3.38 -8.02 1.00
C PRO A 149 2.88 -9.47 1.06
N ASP A 150 2.72 -9.99 2.27
CA ASP A 150 1.97 -11.22 2.52
C ASP A 150 0.46 -10.96 2.63
N ILE A 151 0.12 -9.76 3.11
CA ILE A 151 -1.25 -9.31 3.36
C ILE A 151 -1.43 -7.89 2.83
N ILE A 152 -2.57 -7.63 2.22
CA ILE A 152 -3.08 -6.28 2.01
C ILE A 152 -4.16 -6.06 3.05
N ALA A 153 -4.06 -4.98 3.81
CA ALA A 153 -5.04 -4.57 4.81
C ALA A 153 -5.63 -3.21 4.43
N PHE A 154 -6.93 -3.05 4.55
CA PHE A 154 -7.65 -1.83 4.26
C PHE A 154 -8.54 -1.48 5.45
N LEU A 155 -8.34 -0.31 6.04
CA LEU A 155 -9.22 0.21 7.05
C LEU A 155 -10.35 0.97 6.38
N MET A 156 -11.57 0.47 6.54
CA MET A 156 -12.75 1.04 5.92
C MET A 156 -13.45 2.01 6.88
N PRO A 157 -13.43 3.31 6.60
CA PRO A 157 -14.14 4.30 7.41
C PRO A 157 -15.65 4.34 7.16
N ASP A 158 -16.14 3.86 5.99
CA ASP A 158 -17.54 3.91 5.56
C ASP A 158 -18.03 2.54 5.05
N GLU A 159 -19.25 2.16 5.43
CA GLU A 159 -19.93 0.94 4.95
C GLU A 159 -20.15 0.91 3.41
N LYS A 160 -20.17 2.06 2.76
CA LYS A 160 -20.32 2.13 1.29
C LYS A 160 -19.16 1.48 0.54
N GLU A 161 -17.98 1.47 1.14
CA GLU A 161 -16.79 0.91 0.51
C GLU A 161 -16.73 -0.62 0.58
N LYS A 162 -17.57 -1.24 1.40
CA LYS A 162 -17.63 -2.68 1.61
C LYS A 162 -17.79 -3.48 0.32
N ILE A 163 -18.65 -3.01 -0.58
CA ILE A 163 -19.04 -3.75 -1.79
C ILE A 163 -17.85 -3.98 -2.70
N PHE A 164 -17.06 -2.94 -2.97
CA PHE A 164 -15.90 -3.09 -3.85
C PHE A 164 -14.76 -3.89 -3.18
N LEU A 165 -14.58 -3.77 -1.84
CA LEU A 165 -13.59 -4.56 -1.11
C LEU A 165 -13.90 -6.06 -1.18
N GLU A 166 -15.16 -6.45 -0.94
CA GLU A 166 -15.57 -7.85 -1.04
C GLU A 166 -15.41 -8.40 -2.47
N LYS A 167 -15.78 -7.62 -3.49
CA LYS A 167 -15.57 -7.96 -4.90
C LYS A 167 -14.08 -8.08 -5.25
N ALA A 168 -13.21 -7.25 -4.66
CA ALA A 168 -11.76 -7.34 -4.81
C ALA A 168 -11.14 -8.52 -4.04
N GLY A 169 -11.95 -9.32 -3.32
CA GLY A 169 -11.53 -10.52 -2.61
C GLY A 169 -11.01 -10.27 -1.19
N PHE A 170 -11.26 -9.09 -0.63
CA PHE A 170 -11.00 -8.83 0.78
C PHE A 170 -12.04 -9.50 1.66
N LYS A 171 -11.63 -9.84 2.87
CA LYS A 171 -12.51 -10.40 3.90
C LYS A 171 -12.41 -9.55 5.16
N LYS A 172 -13.55 -9.35 5.80
CA LYS A 172 -13.63 -8.67 7.09
C LYS A 172 -12.76 -9.39 8.13
N CYS A 173 -11.99 -8.65 8.90
CA CYS A 173 -11.25 -9.18 10.04
C CYS A 173 -12.22 -9.51 11.18
N ILE A 174 -12.00 -10.64 11.88
CA ILE A 174 -12.86 -11.08 12.98
C ILE A 174 -12.66 -10.18 14.21
N ASP A 175 -11.41 -9.83 14.48
CA ASP A 175 -11.01 -9.12 15.70
C ASP A 175 -11.12 -7.60 15.59
N TYR A 176 -11.34 -7.08 14.38
CA TYR A 176 -11.51 -5.64 14.14
C TYR A 176 -12.47 -5.39 12.97
N GLU A 177 -13.69 -4.98 13.30
CA GLU A 177 -14.81 -4.93 12.34
C GLU A 177 -14.62 -3.99 11.15
N GLN A 178 -13.81 -2.95 11.30
CA GLN A 178 -13.53 -1.97 10.24
C GLN A 178 -12.35 -2.37 9.36
N LEU A 179 -11.63 -3.47 9.67
CA LEU A 179 -10.48 -3.91 8.92
C LEU A 179 -10.87 -5.01 7.92
N TYR A 180 -10.51 -4.80 6.67
CA TYR A 180 -10.62 -5.77 5.59
C TYR A 180 -9.24 -6.25 5.18
N VAL A 181 -9.07 -7.55 4.97
CA VAL A 181 -7.78 -8.17 4.67
C VAL A 181 -7.86 -9.08 3.46
N LYS A 182 -6.80 -9.08 2.67
CA LYS A 182 -6.62 -9.96 1.52
C LYS A 182 -5.23 -10.57 1.58
N LYS A 183 -5.13 -11.91 1.54
CA LYS A 183 -3.84 -12.60 1.42
C LYS A 183 -3.32 -12.48 -0.01
N VAL A 184 -2.07 -12.11 -0.17
CA VAL A 184 -1.39 -12.10 -1.45
C VAL A 184 -0.96 -13.53 -1.77
N LYS A 185 -1.31 -14.02 -2.95
CA LYS A 185 -0.84 -15.32 -3.44
C LYS A 185 0.58 -15.13 -3.95
N LYS A 186 1.50 -15.88 -3.38
CA LYS A 186 2.88 -15.99 -3.87
C LYS A 186 2.97 -16.94 -5.03
#